data_c4d8c65ab366a8dc33ad32ca04134318
#
_entry.id   c4d8c65ab366a8dc33ad32ca04134318
#
_cell.length_a   1.000
_cell.length_b   1.000
_cell.length_c   1.000
_cell.angle_alpha   90.00
_cell.angle_beta   90.00
_cell.angle_gamma   90.00
#
_symmetry.space_group_name_H-M   'P 1'
#
loop_
_entity.id
_entity.type
_entity.pdbx_description
1 polymer ?
#
loop_
_entity_poly.entity_id
_entity_poly.type
_entity_poly.pdbx_seq_one_letter_code
_entity_poly.pdbx_strand_id
1 'polypeptide(L)'
;MKFETWEPVYEEILRDFGFDRAADERARDVAAEYAQAFDLDRLSGINGQTVAIVGAAPSLTDTVERVSGADVTIAASTAADVVREAGYAVDIMVTDLDKNNDTAAELTHEGTIVAAHAHGDNIPAIQSWFPTADRSNVLTTTQAAPIETVDNFGGFTDGDRAAFLADAFGASELIFVGWEFDDPTVDNMKAQKLAWAEKLLYWLENRRGE
;
A
#
# COMPACT_ATOMS: atom_id res chain seq x y z
N MET A 1 -0.37 4.90 -11.99
CA MET A 1 0.83 5.13 -12.84
C MET A 1 0.97 4.00 -13.85
N LYS A 2 1.57 4.21 -15.04
CA LYS A 2 1.88 3.11 -15.98
C LYS A 2 3.19 2.44 -15.57
N PHE A 3 3.27 1.11 -15.77
CA PHE A 3 4.45 0.33 -15.37
C PHE A 3 5.75 0.83 -16.05
N GLU A 4 5.70 1.22 -17.32
CA GLU A 4 6.86 1.75 -18.05
C GLU A 4 7.43 3.03 -17.43
N THR A 5 6.62 3.77 -16.68
CA THR A 5 7.08 4.96 -15.93
C THR A 5 7.65 4.56 -14.56
N TRP A 6 7.11 3.52 -13.96
CA TRP A 6 7.55 2.97 -12.68
C TRP A 6 8.83 2.16 -12.78
N GLU A 7 8.97 1.34 -13.82
CA GLU A 7 10.04 0.35 -13.97
C GLU A 7 11.46 0.91 -13.77
N PRO A 8 11.85 2.08 -14.32
CA PRO A 8 13.19 2.64 -14.08
C PRO A 8 13.47 2.91 -12.59
N VAL A 9 12.47 3.40 -11.84
CA VAL A 9 12.59 3.67 -10.40
C VAL A 9 12.64 2.36 -9.61
N TYR A 10 11.82 1.40 -9.97
CA TYR A 10 11.84 0.06 -9.41
C TYR A 10 13.21 -0.61 -9.56
N GLU A 11 13.85 -0.53 -10.73
CA GLU A 11 15.20 -1.05 -10.97
C GLU A 11 16.27 -0.34 -10.12
N GLU A 12 16.12 0.95 -9.82
CA GLU A 12 16.99 1.65 -8.89
C GLU A 12 16.83 1.13 -7.46
N ILE A 13 15.58 0.94 -7.01
CA ILE A 13 15.28 0.37 -5.69
C ILE A 13 15.91 -1.03 -5.56
N LEU A 14 15.68 -1.90 -6.54
CA LEU A 14 16.25 -3.25 -6.53
C LEU A 14 17.78 -3.21 -6.38
N ARG A 15 18.44 -2.30 -7.10
CA ARG A 15 19.91 -2.14 -7.05
C ARG A 15 20.37 -1.66 -5.69
N ASP A 16 19.69 -0.65 -5.12
CA ASP A 16 20.05 -0.04 -3.85
C ASP A 16 19.93 -1.02 -2.67
N PHE A 17 18.95 -1.91 -2.73
CA PHE A 17 18.69 -2.91 -1.69
C PHE A 17 19.33 -4.28 -1.98
N GLY A 18 19.83 -4.50 -3.19
CA GLY A 18 20.31 -5.82 -3.63
C GLY A 18 19.20 -6.85 -3.77
N PHE A 19 17.98 -6.42 -4.06
CA PHE A 19 16.83 -7.31 -4.25
C PHE A 19 16.82 -7.92 -5.65
N ASP A 20 16.25 -9.14 -5.74
CA ASP A 20 16.17 -9.90 -6.99
C ASP A 20 14.80 -9.69 -7.66
N ARG A 21 14.81 -9.08 -8.85
CA ARG A 21 13.61 -8.92 -9.68
C ARG A 21 12.87 -10.24 -9.90
N ALA A 22 13.60 -11.32 -10.15
CA ALA A 22 13.00 -12.63 -10.39
C ALA A 22 12.27 -13.16 -9.13
N ALA A 23 12.67 -12.74 -7.91
CA ALA A 23 11.94 -13.07 -6.69
C ALA A 23 10.56 -12.38 -6.65
N ASP A 24 10.49 -11.10 -7.02
CA ASP A 24 9.23 -10.36 -7.10
C ASP A 24 8.30 -10.92 -8.19
N GLU A 25 8.84 -11.27 -9.34
CA GLU A 25 8.08 -11.89 -10.43
C GLU A 25 7.52 -13.26 -10.00
N ARG A 26 8.29 -14.06 -9.26
CA ARG A 26 7.80 -15.33 -8.69
C ARG A 26 6.70 -15.09 -7.64
N ALA A 27 6.85 -14.09 -6.76
CA ALA A 27 5.83 -13.77 -5.77
C ALA A 27 4.53 -13.31 -6.43
N ARG A 28 4.60 -12.46 -7.46
CA ARG A 28 3.47 -12.06 -8.30
C ARG A 28 2.78 -13.29 -8.90
N ASP A 29 3.53 -14.20 -9.51
CA ASP A 29 2.98 -15.38 -10.19
C ASP A 29 2.30 -16.33 -9.19
N VAL A 30 2.87 -16.48 -7.99
CA VAL A 30 2.24 -17.25 -6.90
C VAL A 30 0.96 -16.52 -6.41
N ALA A 31 0.99 -15.21 -6.24
CA ALA A 31 -0.20 -14.46 -5.83
C ALA A 31 -1.34 -14.59 -6.86
N ALA A 32 -1.01 -14.62 -8.15
CA ALA A 32 -1.98 -14.81 -9.22
C ALA A 32 -2.74 -16.14 -9.15
N GLU A 33 -2.15 -17.19 -8.55
CA GLU A 33 -2.84 -18.48 -8.33
C GLU A 33 -4.02 -18.36 -7.35
N TYR A 34 -3.98 -17.36 -6.46
CA TYR A 34 -5.01 -17.08 -5.45
C TYR A 34 -5.92 -15.91 -5.83
N ALA A 35 -5.37 -14.95 -6.59
CA ALA A 35 -6.05 -13.72 -6.95
C ALA A 35 -7.31 -13.96 -7.78
N GLN A 36 -8.29 -13.09 -7.61
CA GLN A 36 -9.42 -12.93 -8.50
C GLN A 36 -9.28 -11.59 -9.22
N ALA A 37 -9.83 -11.48 -10.43
CA ALA A 37 -9.88 -10.20 -11.10
C ALA A 37 -10.69 -9.21 -10.24
N PHE A 38 -10.03 -8.14 -9.80
CA PHE A 38 -10.67 -7.11 -8.99
C PHE A 38 -11.36 -6.09 -9.90
N ASP A 39 -12.59 -5.73 -9.54
CA ASP A 39 -13.31 -4.67 -10.23
C ASP A 39 -12.78 -3.30 -9.80
N LEU A 40 -11.91 -2.71 -10.62
CA LEU A 40 -11.29 -1.42 -10.36
C LEU A 40 -12.29 -0.25 -10.30
N ASP A 41 -13.50 -0.39 -10.85
CA ASP A 41 -14.56 0.64 -10.76
C ASP A 41 -14.98 0.86 -9.30
N ARG A 42 -14.77 -0.10 -8.41
CA ARG A 42 -15.00 0.05 -6.95
C ARG A 42 -14.10 1.11 -6.31
N LEU A 43 -12.98 1.46 -6.93
CA LEU A 43 -12.08 2.53 -6.48
C LEU A 43 -12.44 3.91 -7.06
N SER A 44 -13.47 3.99 -7.90
CA SER A 44 -13.93 5.25 -8.52
C SER A 44 -14.38 6.30 -7.49
N GLY A 45 -14.76 5.87 -6.28
CA GLY A 45 -15.09 6.75 -5.16
C GLY A 45 -13.90 7.62 -4.67
N ILE A 46 -12.67 7.32 -5.09
CA ILE A 46 -11.47 8.13 -4.77
C ILE A 46 -11.40 9.39 -5.66
N ASN A 47 -11.99 9.34 -6.84
CA ASN A 47 -11.84 10.40 -7.83
C ASN A 47 -12.39 11.75 -7.30
N GLY A 48 -11.53 12.76 -7.30
CA GLY A 48 -11.86 14.11 -6.83
C GLY A 48 -11.97 14.27 -5.31
N GLN A 49 -11.69 13.23 -4.53
CA GLN A 49 -11.78 13.26 -3.07
C GLN A 49 -10.46 13.66 -2.40
N THR A 50 -10.57 14.14 -1.16
CA THR A 50 -9.45 14.26 -0.23
C THR A 50 -9.20 12.91 0.42
N VAL A 51 -7.99 12.36 0.29
CA VAL A 51 -7.63 11.04 0.79
C VAL A 51 -6.61 11.12 1.92
N ALA A 52 -6.92 10.54 3.07
CA ALA A 52 -5.94 10.34 4.14
C ALA A 52 -5.07 9.13 3.84
N ILE A 53 -3.76 9.34 3.73
CA ILE A 53 -2.74 8.31 3.62
C ILE A 53 -2.14 8.10 5.00
N VAL A 54 -2.51 7.01 5.65
CA VAL A 54 -2.16 6.77 7.05
C VAL A 54 -0.98 5.82 7.14
N GLY A 55 0.16 6.35 7.59
CA GLY A 55 1.37 5.59 7.90
C GLY A 55 1.38 5.12 9.36
N ALA A 56 2.26 4.17 9.70
CA ALA A 56 2.36 3.57 11.02
C ALA A 56 3.52 4.14 11.87
N ALA A 57 3.82 5.44 11.74
CA ALA A 57 4.80 6.09 12.60
C ALA A 57 4.28 6.20 14.05
N PRO A 58 5.17 6.30 15.06
CA PRO A 58 4.77 6.43 16.47
C PRO A 58 3.81 7.59 16.73
N SER A 59 3.95 8.72 16.01
CA SER A 59 3.07 9.89 16.11
C SER A 59 1.63 9.65 15.63
N LEU A 60 1.34 8.51 15.01
CA LEU A 60 -0.02 8.22 14.54
C LEU A 60 -1.05 8.27 15.68
N THR A 61 -0.73 7.71 16.83
CA THR A 61 -1.64 7.68 17.99
C THR A 61 -2.06 9.09 18.44
N ASP A 62 -1.15 10.07 18.31
CA ASP A 62 -1.40 11.46 18.72
C ASP A 62 -2.05 12.32 17.62
N THR A 63 -2.14 11.79 16.38
CA THR A 63 -2.59 12.56 15.21
C THR A 63 -3.71 11.88 14.42
N VAL A 64 -4.19 10.74 14.90
CA VAL A 64 -5.16 9.90 14.17
C VAL A 64 -6.48 10.62 13.88
N GLU A 65 -6.90 11.58 14.73
CA GLU A 65 -8.11 12.37 14.51
C GLU A 65 -8.09 13.17 13.20
N ARG A 66 -6.90 13.43 12.64
CA ARG A 66 -6.74 14.15 11.37
C ARG A 66 -7.35 13.39 10.19
N VAL A 67 -7.57 12.07 10.30
CA VAL A 67 -8.28 11.29 9.27
C VAL A 67 -9.71 11.78 9.04
N SER A 68 -10.33 12.40 10.06
CA SER A 68 -11.67 12.99 9.94
C SER A 68 -11.76 14.17 8.96
N GLY A 69 -10.62 14.72 8.53
CA GLY A 69 -10.55 15.76 7.51
C GLY A 69 -10.54 15.23 6.06
N ALA A 70 -10.57 13.91 5.88
CA ALA A 70 -10.56 13.28 4.56
C ALA A 70 -11.91 12.61 4.25
N ASP A 71 -12.19 12.45 2.96
CA ASP A 71 -13.37 11.74 2.45
C ASP A 71 -13.14 10.23 2.38
N VAL A 72 -11.88 9.81 2.17
CA VAL A 72 -11.44 8.42 2.05
C VAL A 72 -10.19 8.20 2.91
N THR A 73 -10.14 7.09 3.63
CA THR A 73 -8.99 6.70 4.46
C THR A 73 -8.31 5.45 3.90
N ILE A 74 -7.05 5.58 3.50
CA ILE A 74 -6.20 4.45 3.09
C ILE A 74 -5.12 4.25 4.15
N ALA A 75 -5.16 3.12 4.84
CA ALA A 75 -4.24 2.80 5.94
C ALA A 75 -3.19 1.77 5.54
N ALA A 76 -1.94 2.03 5.88
CA ALA A 76 -0.81 1.16 5.62
C ALA A 76 -0.58 0.18 6.77
N SER A 77 -0.73 -1.12 6.51
CA SER A 77 -0.40 -2.20 7.46
C SER A 77 -1.01 -1.94 8.86
N THR A 78 -0.22 -1.93 9.92
CA THR A 78 -0.67 -1.74 11.31
C THR A 78 -1.31 -0.38 11.60
N ALA A 79 -1.20 0.59 10.71
CA ALA A 79 -1.96 1.84 10.84
C ALA A 79 -3.47 1.61 10.82
N ALA A 80 -3.93 0.56 10.13
CA ALA A 80 -5.35 0.19 10.10
C ALA A 80 -5.91 -0.14 11.50
N ASP A 81 -5.11 -0.83 12.34
CA ASP A 81 -5.52 -1.14 13.71
C ASP A 81 -5.71 0.14 14.53
N VAL A 82 -4.75 1.08 14.46
CA VAL A 82 -4.81 2.35 15.21
C VAL A 82 -6.00 3.19 14.77
N VAL A 83 -6.28 3.28 13.47
CA VAL A 83 -7.44 4.00 12.93
C VAL A 83 -8.74 3.40 13.44
N ARG A 84 -8.88 2.06 13.40
CA ARG A 84 -10.06 1.33 13.88
C ARG A 84 -10.24 1.47 15.40
N GLU A 85 -9.17 1.34 16.17
CA GLU A 85 -9.21 1.50 17.65
C GLU A 85 -9.61 2.92 18.06
N ALA A 86 -9.24 3.92 17.27
CA ALA A 86 -9.69 5.31 17.47
C ALA A 86 -11.15 5.56 17.01
N GLY A 87 -11.82 4.57 16.45
CA GLY A 87 -13.22 4.65 16.03
C GLY A 87 -13.46 5.25 14.65
N TYR A 88 -12.41 5.36 13.82
CA TYR A 88 -12.53 5.81 12.44
C TYR A 88 -12.62 4.65 11.46
N ALA A 89 -13.23 4.90 10.31
CA ALA A 89 -13.32 3.92 9.23
C ALA A 89 -11.98 3.79 8.49
N VAL A 90 -11.70 2.57 8.00
CA VAL A 90 -10.66 2.28 7.01
C VAL A 90 -11.38 1.86 5.74
N ASP A 91 -11.26 2.64 4.67
CA ASP A 91 -11.89 2.33 3.39
C ASP A 91 -11.05 1.35 2.58
N ILE A 92 -9.73 1.51 2.65
CA ILE A 92 -8.76 0.64 2.00
C ILE A 92 -7.58 0.38 2.95
N MET A 93 -7.15 -0.87 3.06
CA MET A 93 -5.89 -1.23 3.71
C MET A 93 -4.87 -1.64 2.64
N VAL A 94 -3.63 -1.15 2.76
CA VAL A 94 -2.49 -1.59 1.92
C VAL A 94 -1.51 -2.34 2.80
N THR A 95 -1.14 -3.57 2.42
CA THR A 95 -0.28 -4.43 3.24
C THR A 95 0.52 -5.41 2.38
N ASP A 96 1.77 -5.68 2.79
CA ASP A 96 2.60 -6.76 2.27
C ASP A 96 2.45 -8.07 3.08
N LEU A 97 1.47 -8.12 3.98
CA LEU A 97 1.13 -9.29 4.79
C LEU A 97 2.24 -9.73 5.76
N ASP A 98 3.12 -8.81 6.17
CA ASP A 98 4.17 -9.09 7.16
C ASP A 98 3.68 -8.95 8.60
N LYS A 99 2.56 -8.24 8.82
CA LYS A 99 1.95 -7.93 10.12
C LYS A 99 0.43 -7.95 10.03
N ASN A 100 -0.20 -7.99 11.22
CA ASN A 100 -1.65 -7.86 11.44
C ASN A 100 -2.55 -8.56 10.37
N ASN A 101 -2.15 -9.75 9.96
CA ASN A 101 -2.84 -10.53 8.93
C ASN A 101 -4.29 -10.88 9.30
N ASP A 102 -4.59 -11.05 10.59
CA ASP A 102 -5.94 -11.29 11.08
C ASP A 102 -6.84 -10.08 10.83
N THR A 103 -6.36 -8.85 11.16
CA THR A 103 -7.07 -7.61 10.84
C THR A 103 -7.31 -7.46 9.33
N ALA A 104 -6.29 -7.75 8.51
CA ALA A 104 -6.43 -7.70 7.06
C ALA A 104 -7.51 -8.67 6.55
N ALA A 105 -7.57 -9.90 7.10
CA ALA A 105 -8.61 -10.86 6.74
C ALA A 105 -10.00 -10.40 7.20
N GLU A 106 -10.14 -9.94 8.46
CA GLU A 106 -11.40 -9.39 9.01
C GLU A 106 -11.94 -8.26 8.13
N LEU A 107 -11.09 -7.29 7.76
CA LEU A 107 -11.47 -6.18 6.90
C LEU A 107 -12.06 -6.66 5.56
N THR A 108 -11.50 -7.71 4.95
CA THR A 108 -12.09 -8.26 3.72
C THR A 108 -13.49 -8.81 3.95
N HIS A 109 -13.76 -9.48 5.07
CA HIS A 109 -15.09 -10.01 5.41
C HIS A 109 -16.09 -8.91 5.81
N GLU A 110 -15.60 -7.74 6.23
CA GLU A 110 -16.41 -6.55 6.49
C GLU A 110 -16.73 -5.76 5.21
N GLY A 111 -16.14 -6.14 4.07
CA GLY A 111 -16.34 -5.49 2.77
C GLY A 111 -15.33 -4.39 2.45
N THR A 112 -14.38 -4.15 3.35
CA THR A 112 -13.25 -3.22 3.13
C THR A 112 -12.30 -3.79 2.08
N ILE A 113 -11.80 -2.93 1.20
CA ILE A 113 -10.82 -3.33 0.19
C ILE A 113 -9.44 -3.49 0.86
N VAL A 114 -8.80 -4.64 0.66
CA VAL A 114 -7.43 -4.88 1.07
C VAL A 114 -6.54 -5.02 -0.16
N ALA A 115 -5.65 -4.07 -0.37
CA ALA A 115 -4.61 -4.12 -1.39
C ALA A 115 -3.45 -4.96 -0.86
N ALA A 116 -3.48 -6.27 -1.16
CA ALA A 116 -2.47 -7.22 -0.73
C ALA A 116 -1.31 -7.24 -1.73
N HIS A 117 -0.12 -6.91 -1.25
CA HIS A 117 1.06 -6.73 -2.10
C HIS A 117 1.96 -7.96 -2.12
N ALA A 118 2.29 -8.44 -3.32
CA ALA A 118 3.21 -9.54 -3.57
C ALA A 118 4.61 -9.05 -3.92
N HIS A 119 5.61 -9.47 -3.15
CA HIS A 119 7.04 -9.24 -3.42
C HIS A 119 7.88 -10.45 -2.98
N GLY A 120 9.19 -10.46 -3.32
CA GLY A 120 10.03 -11.65 -3.24
C GLY A 120 10.09 -12.37 -1.90
N ASP A 121 9.89 -11.64 -0.79
CA ASP A 121 10.07 -12.20 0.55
C ASP A 121 8.78 -12.76 1.17
N ASN A 122 7.58 -12.45 0.61
CA ASN A 122 6.31 -12.74 1.28
C ASN A 122 5.49 -13.90 0.71
N ILE A 123 6.04 -14.74 -0.17
CA ILE A 123 5.34 -15.90 -0.73
C ILE A 123 4.66 -16.77 0.36
N PRO A 124 5.31 -17.12 1.49
CA PRO A 124 4.65 -17.90 2.54
C PRO A 124 3.45 -17.18 3.17
N ALA A 125 3.52 -15.85 3.33
CA ALA A 125 2.42 -15.05 3.84
C ALA A 125 1.24 -15.03 2.85
N ILE A 126 1.50 -14.85 1.56
CA ILE A 126 0.51 -14.94 0.49
C ILE A 126 -0.23 -16.28 0.57
N GLN A 127 0.50 -17.39 0.58
CA GLN A 127 -0.05 -18.75 0.59
C GLN A 127 -0.90 -19.05 1.82
N SER A 128 -0.54 -18.51 2.98
CA SER A 128 -1.28 -18.72 4.23
C SER A 128 -2.47 -17.77 4.38
N TRP A 129 -2.36 -16.53 3.92
CA TRP A 129 -3.38 -15.51 4.16
C TRP A 129 -4.54 -15.55 3.16
N PHE A 130 -4.28 -15.69 1.85
CA PHE A 130 -5.35 -15.68 0.84
C PHE A 130 -6.50 -16.65 1.09
N PRO A 131 -6.26 -17.87 1.63
CA PRO A 131 -7.35 -18.79 2.00
C PRO A 131 -8.26 -18.27 3.12
N THR A 132 -7.80 -17.31 3.94
CA THR A 132 -8.56 -16.76 5.07
C THR A 132 -9.37 -15.51 4.71
N ALA A 133 -9.07 -14.88 3.58
CA ALA A 133 -9.67 -13.63 3.15
C ALA A 133 -10.92 -13.83 2.27
N ASP A 134 -11.85 -12.89 2.31
CA ASP A 134 -12.84 -12.74 1.25
C ASP A 134 -12.18 -12.13 0.01
N ARG A 135 -11.81 -12.97 -0.92
CA ARG A 135 -11.04 -12.60 -2.13
C ARG A 135 -11.77 -11.64 -3.05
N SER A 136 -13.09 -11.48 -2.92
CA SER A 136 -13.84 -10.47 -3.67
C SER A 136 -13.51 -9.04 -3.25
N ASN A 137 -12.92 -8.87 -2.05
CA ASN A 137 -12.48 -7.61 -1.47
C ASN A 137 -10.95 -7.47 -1.45
N VAL A 138 -10.23 -8.34 -2.17
CA VAL A 138 -8.76 -8.28 -2.27
C VAL A 138 -8.35 -7.72 -3.62
N LEU A 139 -7.67 -6.58 -3.61
CA LEU A 139 -6.91 -6.05 -4.74
C LEU A 139 -5.49 -6.58 -4.65
N THR A 140 -5.13 -7.53 -5.51
CA THR A 140 -3.78 -8.08 -5.51
C THR A 140 -2.84 -7.18 -6.29
N THR A 141 -1.73 -6.78 -5.67
CA THR A 141 -0.75 -5.86 -6.26
C THR A 141 0.66 -6.41 -6.24
N THR A 142 1.55 -5.85 -7.06
CA THR A 142 2.98 -6.16 -7.11
C THR A 142 3.80 -4.92 -7.44
N GLN A 143 5.10 -4.94 -7.16
CA GLN A 143 6.05 -3.95 -7.66
C GLN A 143 6.70 -4.36 -9.00
N ALA A 144 6.59 -5.62 -9.40
CA ALA A 144 7.00 -6.11 -10.72
C ALA A 144 5.98 -5.73 -11.82
N ALA A 145 6.22 -6.18 -13.06
CA ALA A 145 5.27 -5.98 -14.15
C ALA A 145 3.89 -6.58 -13.81
N PRO A 146 2.80 -5.83 -14.02
CA PRO A 146 1.45 -6.32 -13.76
C PRO A 146 1.08 -7.46 -14.72
N ILE A 147 0.14 -8.29 -14.28
CA ILE A 147 -0.49 -9.36 -15.09
C ILE A 147 -2.01 -9.30 -14.86
N GLU A 148 -2.79 -10.13 -15.56
CA GLU A 148 -4.26 -10.04 -15.63
C GLU A 148 -4.98 -9.86 -14.27
N THR A 149 -4.50 -10.50 -13.19
CA THR A 149 -5.14 -10.48 -11.87
C THR A 149 -4.29 -9.80 -10.80
N VAL A 150 -3.13 -9.25 -11.16
CA VAL A 150 -2.20 -8.60 -10.23
C VAL A 150 -1.77 -7.26 -10.79
N ASP A 151 -2.20 -6.20 -10.15
CA ASP A 151 -1.99 -4.82 -10.59
C ASP A 151 -0.67 -4.22 -10.07
N ASN A 152 -0.24 -3.12 -10.71
CA ASN A 152 0.86 -2.30 -10.24
C ASN A 152 0.51 -0.82 -10.40
N PHE A 153 0.48 -0.09 -9.29
CA PHE A 153 0.23 1.35 -9.25
C PHE A 153 1.49 2.16 -8.94
N GLY A 154 2.62 1.50 -8.67
CA GLY A 154 3.85 2.08 -8.15
C GLY A 154 3.92 2.06 -6.62
N GLY A 155 5.01 2.61 -6.10
CA GLY A 155 5.29 2.62 -4.66
C GLY A 155 6.14 1.42 -4.20
N PHE A 156 6.79 1.57 -3.04
CA PHE A 156 7.76 0.61 -2.52
C PHE A 156 7.44 0.12 -1.11
N THR A 157 6.97 1.00 -0.21
CA THR A 157 6.45 0.62 1.11
C THR A 157 4.93 0.73 1.12
N ASP A 158 4.25 0.11 2.08
CA ASP A 158 2.78 0.13 2.11
C ASP A 158 2.21 1.55 2.13
N GLY A 159 2.89 2.47 2.81
CA GLY A 159 2.44 3.86 2.88
C GLY A 159 2.53 4.58 1.54
N ASP A 160 3.66 4.54 0.87
CA ASP A 160 3.78 5.20 -0.43
C ASP A 160 2.97 4.48 -1.51
N ARG A 161 2.83 3.13 -1.45
CA ARG A 161 1.88 2.40 -2.31
C ARG A 161 0.45 2.92 -2.15
N ALA A 162 0.04 3.23 -0.91
CA ALA A 162 -1.28 3.81 -0.64
C ALA A 162 -1.45 5.18 -1.35
N ALA A 163 -0.42 6.03 -1.31
CA ALA A 163 -0.44 7.33 -1.99
C ALA A 163 -0.49 7.17 -3.52
N PHE A 164 0.32 6.26 -4.08
CA PHE A 164 0.31 5.96 -5.52
C PHE A 164 -1.03 5.36 -5.98
N LEU A 165 -1.67 4.53 -5.14
CA LEU A 165 -3.00 4.01 -5.40
C LEU A 165 -4.02 5.15 -5.46
N ALA A 166 -4.04 6.04 -4.46
CA ALA A 166 -4.93 7.19 -4.43
C ALA A 166 -4.76 8.10 -5.66
N ASP A 167 -3.52 8.40 -6.04
CA ASP A 167 -3.21 9.18 -7.25
C ASP A 167 -3.72 8.50 -8.53
N ALA A 168 -3.52 7.17 -8.64
CA ALA A 168 -3.94 6.41 -9.81
C ALA A 168 -5.45 6.48 -10.05
N PHE A 169 -6.24 6.65 -8.99
CA PHE A 169 -7.71 6.77 -9.03
C PHE A 169 -8.20 8.22 -8.89
N GLY A 170 -7.31 9.20 -9.03
CA GLY A 170 -7.68 10.60 -9.22
C GLY A 170 -8.06 11.35 -7.94
N ALA A 171 -7.46 10.99 -6.79
CA ALA A 171 -7.56 11.79 -5.57
C ALA A 171 -7.21 13.25 -5.84
N SER A 172 -8.04 14.19 -5.37
CA SER A 172 -7.77 15.63 -5.55
C SER A 172 -6.70 16.13 -4.59
N GLU A 173 -6.66 15.60 -3.38
CA GLU A 173 -5.72 15.97 -2.32
C GLU A 173 -5.30 14.75 -1.52
N LEU A 174 -4.05 14.73 -1.05
CA LEU A 174 -3.52 13.71 -0.15
C LEU A 174 -3.15 14.33 1.19
N ILE A 175 -3.72 13.82 2.27
CA ILE A 175 -3.40 14.20 3.65
C ILE A 175 -2.57 13.08 4.27
N PHE A 176 -1.35 13.39 4.69
CA PHE A 176 -0.47 12.41 5.34
C PHE A 176 -0.64 12.45 6.86
N VAL A 177 -0.93 11.30 7.47
CA VAL A 177 -1.16 11.14 8.92
C VAL A 177 -0.29 9.99 9.43
N GLY A 178 0.45 10.20 10.53
CA GLY A 178 1.34 9.18 11.10
C GLY A 178 2.57 8.88 10.22
N TRP A 179 3.25 9.92 9.75
CA TRP A 179 4.45 9.81 8.93
C TRP A 179 5.64 10.49 9.61
N GLU A 180 6.76 9.78 9.68
CA GLU A 180 8.06 10.26 10.17
C GLU A 180 9.16 9.64 9.32
N PHE A 181 9.83 10.45 8.48
CA PHE A 181 10.91 9.95 7.63
C PHE A 181 12.24 9.86 8.38
N ASP A 182 12.43 10.71 9.38
CA ASP A 182 13.66 10.84 10.18
C ASP A 182 13.57 10.14 11.54
N ASP A 183 12.77 9.05 11.68
CA ASP A 183 12.65 8.33 12.94
C ASP A 183 13.99 7.70 13.34
N PRO A 184 14.63 8.19 14.42
CA PRO A 184 15.95 7.72 14.86
C PRO A 184 15.89 6.34 15.55
N THR A 185 14.70 5.81 15.78
CA THR A 185 14.50 4.56 16.53
C THR A 185 14.47 3.32 15.63
N VAL A 186 14.37 3.52 14.33
CA VAL A 186 14.31 2.42 13.36
C VAL A 186 15.71 1.90 13.00
N ASP A 187 15.78 0.65 12.54
CA ASP A 187 17.01 0.07 12.02
C ASP A 187 17.44 0.68 10.67
N ASN A 188 18.67 0.40 10.24
CA ASN A 188 19.24 0.94 9.01
C ASN A 188 18.42 0.57 7.76
N MET A 189 17.86 -0.64 7.71
CA MET A 189 17.04 -1.10 6.58
C MET A 189 15.75 -0.29 6.51
N LYS A 190 15.08 -0.10 7.64
CA LYS A 190 13.86 0.70 7.73
C LYS A 190 14.14 2.17 7.41
N ALA A 191 15.24 2.74 7.93
CA ALA A 191 15.66 4.12 7.62
C ALA A 191 15.87 4.30 6.10
N GLN A 192 16.52 3.35 5.44
CA GLN A 192 16.71 3.38 3.99
C GLN A 192 15.39 3.28 3.23
N LYS A 193 14.45 2.42 3.70
CA LYS A 193 13.10 2.33 3.13
C LYS A 193 12.32 3.65 3.28
N LEU A 194 12.41 4.30 4.46
CA LEU A 194 11.78 5.61 4.70
C LEU A 194 12.34 6.70 3.79
N ALA A 195 13.66 6.74 3.60
CA ALA A 195 14.29 7.68 2.67
C ALA A 195 13.84 7.46 1.21
N TRP A 196 13.58 6.22 0.81
CA TRP A 196 12.98 5.94 -0.50
C TRP A 196 11.51 6.34 -0.57
N ALA A 197 10.73 6.09 0.48
CA ALA A 197 9.34 6.53 0.56
C ALA A 197 9.23 8.05 0.41
N GLU A 198 10.09 8.83 1.11
CA GLU A 198 10.15 10.29 0.98
C GLU A 198 10.45 10.73 -0.46
N LYS A 199 11.45 10.12 -1.13
CA LYS A 199 11.77 10.41 -2.53
C LYS A 199 10.62 10.11 -3.47
N LEU A 200 9.94 8.98 -3.24
CA LEU A 200 8.81 8.56 -4.06
C LEU A 200 7.61 9.50 -3.90
N LEU A 201 7.30 9.93 -2.68
CA LEU A 201 6.23 10.89 -2.42
C LEU A 201 6.56 12.27 -3.01
N TYR A 202 7.80 12.74 -2.88
CA TYR A 202 8.23 13.98 -3.56
C TYR A 202 8.12 13.87 -5.09
N TRP A 203 8.47 12.73 -5.67
CA TRP A 203 8.28 12.48 -7.10
C TRP A 203 6.81 12.48 -7.49
N LEU A 204 5.95 11.88 -6.66
CA LEU A 204 4.50 11.86 -6.87
C LEU A 204 3.92 13.28 -6.84
N GLU A 205 4.25 14.08 -5.82
CA GLU A 205 3.86 15.48 -5.65
C GLU A 205 4.21 16.32 -6.89
N ASN A 206 5.46 16.23 -7.36
CA ASN A 206 5.89 16.95 -8.57
C ASN A 206 5.12 16.52 -9.83
N ARG A 207 4.70 15.27 -9.92
CA ARG A 207 3.89 14.79 -11.05
C ARG A 207 2.45 15.29 -11.00
N ARG A 208 1.92 15.46 -9.81
CA ARG A 208 0.59 16.04 -9.57
C ARG A 208 0.56 17.55 -9.82
N GLY A 209 1.72 18.21 -9.78
CA GLY A 209 1.87 19.66 -9.93
C GLY A 209 1.58 20.43 -8.64
N GLU A 210 1.75 19.77 -7.52
CA GLU A 210 1.61 20.33 -6.17
C GLU A 210 2.95 20.86 -5.65
#